data_bdf67e5ba2c8ef2d3da2dc21ea87b2de
#
_entry.id   bdf67e5ba2c8ef2d3da2dc21ea87b2de
#
_cell.length_a   1.000
_cell.length_b   1.000
_cell.length_c   1.000
_cell.angle_alpha   90.00
_cell.angle_beta   90.00
_cell.angle_gamma   90.00
#
_symmetry.space_group_name_H-M   'P 1'
#
loop_
_entity.id
_entity.type
_entity.pdbx_description
1 polymer ?
#
loop_
_entity_poly.entity_id
_entity_poly.type
_entity_poly.pdbx_seq_one_letter_code
_entity_poly.pdbx_strand_id
1 'polypeptide(L)'
;MLRLGIAACALVALALAEGFTFTIGSPVASQDFQAKGASFVFRTEGCADPAKSQISATAEGLLKGERKSLTLQVMAMPKPGIYAVFLGWPAEGDWIVNLKGTCADAKAGALVPIGPKGFIREASKFFPRPATDAEIETSLKALRQRGKK
;
A
#
# COMPACT_ATOMS: atom_id res chain seq x y z
N MET A 1 -2.97 24.73 61.17
CA MET A 1 -3.61 23.68 60.40
C MET A 1 -3.21 23.86 58.93
N LEU A 2 -2.25 23.07 58.49
CA LEU A 2 -1.69 23.13 57.13
C LEU A 2 -2.44 22.12 56.25
N ARG A 3 -3.21 22.59 55.25
CA ARG A 3 -3.87 21.73 54.29
C ARG A 3 -2.94 21.52 53.09
N LEU A 4 -2.34 20.34 52.99
CA LEU A 4 -1.64 19.90 51.79
C LEU A 4 -2.65 19.56 50.71
N GLY A 5 -2.68 20.35 49.63
CA GLY A 5 -3.39 20.04 48.41
C GLY A 5 -2.53 19.12 47.55
N ILE A 6 -2.97 17.89 47.35
CA ILE A 6 -2.36 16.95 46.40
C ILE A 6 -2.89 17.32 45.02
N ALA A 7 -2.03 17.89 44.19
CA ALA A 7 -2.31 18.08 42.77
C ALA A 7 -2.08 16.74 42.03
N ALA A 8 -3.17 16.09 41.64
CA ALA A 8 -3.11 14.91 40.78
C ALA A 8 -2.79 15.37 39.36
N CYS A 9 -1.54 15.18 38.92
CA CYS A 9 -1.18 15.28 37.51
C CYS A 9 -1.80 14.09 36.74
N ALA A 10 -2.89 14.33 36.06
CA ALA A 10 -3.42 13.38 35.07
C ALA A 10 -2.49 13.38 33.86
N LEU A 11 -1.65 12.35 33.75
CA LEU A 11 -0.93 12.03 32.52
C LEU A 11 -1.97 11.57 31.48
N VAL A 12 -2.35 12.46 30.58
CA VAL A 12 -3.06 12.08 29.36
C VAL A 12 -2.03 11.43 28.46
N ALA A 13 -1.99 10.11 28.44
CA ALA A 13 -1.27 9.37 27.41
C ALA A 13 -2.01 9.63 26.09
N LEU A 14 -1.45 10.48 25.24
CA LEU A 14 -1.81 10.56 23.84
C LEU A 14 -1.40 9.23 23.22
N ALA A 15 -2.32 8.30 23.13
CA ALA A 15 -2.19 7.15 22.25
C ALA A 15 -2.13 7.72 20.85
N LEU A 16 -0.94 7.72 20.24
CA LEU A 16 -0.78 7.92 18.82
C LEU A 16 -1.51 6.73 18.17
N ALA A 17 -2.73 6.95 17.69
CA ALA A 17 -3.42 5.98 16.87
C ALA A 17 -2.58 5.80 15.61
N GLU A 18 -1.89 4.66 15.49
CA GLU A 18 -1.24 4.29 14.24
C GLU A 18 -2.35 4.21 13.19
N GLY A 19 -2.27 5.08 12.18
CA GLY A 19 -3.26 5.13 11.11
C GLY A 19 -3.26 3.86 10.27
N PHE A 20 -4.37 3.63 9.57
CA PHE A 20 -4.47 2.53 8.62
C PHE A 20 -3.45 2.72 7.49
N THR A 21 -2.62 1.69 7.25
CA THR A 21 -1.55 1.74 6.24
C THR A 21 -1.26 0.35 5.67
N PHE A 22 -0.39 0.30 4.66
CA PHE A 22 0.09 -0.92 4.02
C PHE A 22 1.58 -1.14 4.26
N THR A 23 1.96 -2.41 4.40
CA THR A 23 3.35 -2.87 4.37
C THR A 23 3.52 -3.84 3.21
N ILE A 24 4.49 -3.62 2.35
CA ILE A 24 4.70 -4.38 1.13
C ILE A 24 5.87 -5.33 1.27
N GLY A 25 5.73 -6.55 0.75
CA GLY A 25 6.75 -7.57 0.82
C GLY A 25 6.79 -8.51 -0.37
N SER A 26 7.86 -9.29 -0.43
CA SER A 26 8.01 -10.36 -1.41
C SER A 26 7.06 -11.52 -1.09
N PRO A 27 6.49 -12.22 -2.11
CA PRO A 27 5.69 -13.43 -1.91
C PRO A 27 6.42 -14.53 -1.14
N VAL A 28 7.72 -14.64 -1.31
CA VAL A 28 8.57 -15.62 -0.61
C VAL A 28 8.57 -15.37 0.91
N ALA A 29 8.51 -14.12 1.32
CA ALA A 29 8.49 -13.75 2.73
C ALA A 29 7.17 -14.11 3.43
N SER A 30 6.07 -14.27 2.70
CA SER A 30 4.78 -14.63 3.26
C SER A 30 4.71 -16.08 3.75
N GLN A 31 5.55 -16.96 3.20
CA GLN A 31 5.52 -18.41 3.41
C GLN A 31 4.16 -19.05 3.08
N ASP A 32 3.30 -18.34 2.38
CA ASP A 32 1.98 -18.80 1.99
C ASP A 32 2.03 -19.39 0.59
N PHE A 33 1.65 -20.66 0.48
CA PHE A 33 1.62 -21.35 -0.80
C PHE A 33 0.68 -20.66 -1.82
N GLN A 34 -0.40 -20.06 -1.35
CA GLN A 34 -1.35 -19.35 -2.22
C GLN A 34 -0.79 -18.04 -2.78
N ALA A 35 0.25 -17.49 -2.17
CA ALA A 35 0.94 -16.31 -2.69
C ALA A 35 1.98 -16.65 -3.77
N LYS A 36 2.21 -17.93 -4.04
CA LYS A 36 3.15 -18.37 -5.07
C LYS A 36 2.73 -17.83 -6.44
N GLY A 37 3.65 -17.16 -7.13
CA GLY A 37 3.39 -16.53 -8.43
C GLY A 37 2.81 -15.12 -8.34
N ALA A 38 2.53 -14.59 -7.15
CA ALA A 38 2.17 -13.19 -6.98
C ALA A 38 3.35 -12.26 -7.32
N SER A 39 3.05 -11.07 -7.80
CA SER A 39 4.08 -10.04 -8.03
C SER A 39 4.62 -9.48 -6.73
N PHE A 40 3.75 -9.28 -5.76
CA PHE A 40 4.11 -8.94 -4.39
C PHE A 40 2.93 -9.24 -3.46
N VAL A 41 3.21 -9.24 -2.17
CA VAL A 41 2.20 -9.30 -1.12
C VAL A 41 2.21 -8.01 -0.32
N PHE A 42 1.09 -7.70 0.28
CA PHE A 42 1.02 -6.59 1.22
C PHE A 42 0.15 -6.95 2.41
N ARG A 43 0.40 -6.25 3.51
CA ARG A 43 -0.32 -6.41 4.76
C ARG A 43 -0.96 -5.08 5.12
N THR A 44 -2.19 -5.12 5.61
CA THR A 44 -2.83 -3.97 6.24
C THR A 44 -2.40 -3.86 7.69
N GLU A 45 -2.14 -2.65 8.14
CA GLU A 45 -1.80 -2.34 9.53
C GLU A 45 -2.70 -1.22 10.03
N GLY A 46 -2.96 -1.20 11.35
CA GLY A 46 -3.82 -0.20 11.95
C GLY A 46 -5.31 -0.37 11.70
N CYS A 47 -5.74 -1.55 11.27
CA CYS A 47 -7.14 -1.90 11.08
C CYS A 47 -7.59 -2.82 12.22
N ALA A 48 -8.61 -2.43 12.97
CA ALA A 48 -9.12 -3.22 14.10
C ALA A 48 -9.70 -4.56 13.66
N ASP A 49 -10.33 -4.61 12.48
CA ASP A 49 -10.89 -5.82 11.90
C ASP A 49 -10.42 -5.95 10.43
N PRO A 50 -9.22 -6.52 10.20
CA PRO A 50 -8.64 -6.63 8.86
C PRO A 50 -9.53 -7.41 7.88
N ALA A 51 -10.32 -8.36 8.36
CA ALA A 51 -11.22 -9.16 7.51
C ALA A 51 -12.33 -8.31 6.86
N LYS A 52 -12.66 -7.16 7.45
CA LYS A 52 -13.67 -6.22 6.95
C LYS A 52 -13.09 -5.08 6.11
N SER A 53 -11.78 -5.02 5.94
CA SER A 53 -11.18 -4.03 5.07
C SER A 53 -11.57 -4.27 3.61
N GLN A 54 -11.74 -3.18 2.86
CA GLN A 54 -12.01 -3.23 1.43
C GLN A 54 -10.76 -2.76 0.69
N ILE A 55 -10.23 -3.62 -0.15
CA ILE A 55 -8.98 -3.40 -0.86
C ILE A 55 -9.23 -3.51 -2.36
N SER A 56 -8.66 -2.57 -3.11
CA SER A 56 -8.63 -2.62 -4.57
C SER A 56 -7.26 -2.22 -5.10
N ALA A 57 -6.95 -2.67 -6.30
CA ALA A 57 -5.70 -2.32 -6.97
C ALA A 57 -5.94 -2.08 -8.46
N THR A 58 -5.21 -1.11 -9.00
CA THR A 58 -5.11 -0.89 -10.44
C THR A 58 -3.64 -0.83 -10.83
N ALA A 59 -3.33 -1.24 -12.06
CA ALA A 59 -2.06 -0.94 -12.68
C ALA A 59 -2.22 0.35 -13.48
N GLU A 60 -1.47 1.36 -13.09
CA GLU A 60 -1.44 2.64 -13.76
C GLU A 60 -0.17 2.73 -14.59
N GLY A 61 -0.28 3.05 -15.87
CA GLY A 61 0.89 2.98 -16.71
C GLY A 61 0.88 3.88 -17.92
N LEU A 62 2.05 3.91 -18.56
CA LEU A 62 2.26 4.48 -19.87
C LEU A 62 2.64 3.36 -20.84
N LEU A 63 1.79 3.13 -21.81
CA LEU A 63 2.01 2.15 -22.88
C LEU A 63 2.00 2.88 -24.21
N LYS A 64 3.12 2.87 -24.91
CA LYS A 64 3.28 3.60 -26.20
C LYS A 64 2.88 5.07 -26.09
N GLY A 65 3.23 5.72 -24.98
CA GLY A 65 2.91 7.12 -24.72
C GLY A 65 1.49 7.41 -24.26
N GLU A 66 0.63 6.39 -24.18
CA GLU A 66 -0.75 6.53 -23.70
C GLU A 66 -0.88 6.12 -22.23
N ARG A 67 -1.64 6.89 -21.48
CA ARG A 67 -2.03 6.57 -20.12
C ARG A 67 -3.04 5.42 -20.11
N LYS A 68 -2.73 4.37 -19.34
CA LYS A 68 -3.61 3.20 -19.15
C LYS A 68 -3.88 2.98 -17.67
N SER A 69 -5.08 2.50 -17.37
CA SER A 69 -5.49 2.05 -16.05
C SER A 69 -6.14 0.68 -16.19
N LEU A 70 -5.59 -0.33 -15.53
CA LEU A 70 -6.05 -1.71 -15.61
C LEU A 70 -6.43 -2.19 -14.22
N THR A 71 -7.62 -2.76 -14.06
CA THR A 71 -8.03 -3.38 -12.80
C THR A 71 -7.21 -4.64 -12.55
N LEU A 72 -6.67 -4.76 -11.34
CA LEU A 72 -5.87 -5.90 -10.92
C LEU A 72 -6.66 -6.83 -10.01
N GLN A 73 -6.34 -8.12 -10.07
CA GLN A 73 -6.82 -9.10 -9.11
C GLN A 73 -6.02 -8.98 -7.81
N VAL A 74 -6.72 -8.80 -6.71
CA VAL A 74 -6.18 -8.85 -5.36
C VAL A 74 -6.81 -10.05 -4.66
N MET A 75 -5.98 -10.95 -4.16
CA MET A 75 -6.43 -12.14 -3.46
C MET A 75 -6.15 -12.03 -1.97
N ALA A 76 -7.20 -12.15 -1.16
CA ALA A 76 -7.04 -12.27 0.29
C ALA A 76 -6.38 -13.61 0.62
N MET A 77 -5.36 -13.57 1.47
CA MET A 77 -4.67 -14.76 1.96
C MET A 77 -5.41 -15.34 3.17
N PRO A 78 -5.14 -16.61 3.55
CA PRO A 78 -5.80 -17.25 4.70
C PRO A 78 -5.64 -16.45 5.99
N LYS A 79 -4.47 -15.85 6.22
CA LYS A 79 -4.25 -14.95 7.36
C LYS A 79 -4.92 -13.60 7.09
N PRO A 80 -5.88 -13.17 7.94
CA PRO A 80 -6.56 -11.89 7.75
C PRO A 80 -5.59 -10.71 7.64
N GLY A 81 -5.88 -9.78 6.73
CA GLY A 81 -5.08 -8.59 6.52
C GLY A 81 -3.89 -8.78 5.58
N ILE A 82 -3.67 -9.97 5.05
CA ILE A 82 -2.63 -10.25 4.05
C ILE A 82 -3.26 -10.48 2.69
N TYR A 83 -2.72 -9.85 1.67
CA TYR A 83 -3.21 -9.88 0.29
C TYR A 83 -2.07 -10.09 -0.69
N ALA A 84 -2.37 -10.75 -1.80
CA ALA A 84 -1.46 -10.93 -2.93
C ALA A 84 -1.96 -10.18 -4.15
N VAL A 85 -1.04 -9.55 -4.87
CA VAL A 85 -1.32 -8.89 -6.16
C VAL A 85 -0.65 -9.70 -7.26
N PHE A 86 -1.43 -10.10 -8.25
CA PHE A 86 -0.96 -10.88 -9.38
C PHE A 86 -0.73 -10.01 -10.61
N LEU A 87 0.18 -10.45 -11.46
CA LEU A 87 0.49 -9.78 -12.71
C LEU A 87 -0.78 -9.60 -13.56
N GLY A 88 -1.06 -8.37 -13.93
CA GLY A 88 -2.21 -8.02 -14.76
C GLY A 88 -1.92 -6.86 -15.72
N TRP A 89 -0.62 -6.58 -15.96
CA TRP A 89 -0.17 -5.54 -16.88
C TRP A 89 0.74 -6.14 -17.97
N PRO A 90 0.82 -5.50 -19.16
CA PRO A 90 1.71 -5.94 -20.23
C PRO A 90 3.19 -5.88 -19.82
N ALA A 91 4.01 -6.72 -20.47
CA ALA A 91 5.46 -6.66 -20.30
C ALA A 91 6.06 -5.35 -20.81
N GLU A 92 5.43 -4.72 -21.79
CA GLU A 92 5.80 -3.40 -22.31
C GLU A 92 5.23 -2.29 -21.43
N GLY A 93 5.92 -1.14 -21.41
CA GLY A 93 5.48 0.06 -20.72
C GLY A 93 6.05 0.20 -19.32
N ASP A 94 5.72 1.34 -18.71
CA ASP A 94 6.07 1.65 -17.33
C ASP A 94 4.81 1.53 -16.48
N TRP A 95 4.89 0.75 -15.39
CA TRP A 95 3.70 0.42 -14.60
C TRP A 95 3.92 0.70 -13.11
N ILE A 96 2.88 1.21 -12.48
CA ILE A 96 2.81 1.41 -11.03
C ILE A 96 1.52 0.74 -10.55
N VAL A 97 1.61 -0.07 -9.51
CA VAL A 97 0.42 -0.59 -8.85
C VAL A 97 -0.09 0.46 -7.85
N ASN A 98 -1.34 0.86 -8.04
CA ASN A 98 -2.05 1.80 -7.18
C ASN A 98 -2.97 1.00 -6.26
N LEU A 99 -2.59 0.90 -4.98
CA LEU A 99 -3.39 0.25 -3.94
C LEU A 99 -4.29 1.27 -3.27
N LYS A 100 -5.53 0.89 -3.03
CA LYS A 100 -6.52 1.65 -2.27
C LYS A 100 -7.15 0.75 -1.22
N GLY A 101 -7.31 1.25 -0.02
CA GLY A 101 -7.95 0.50 1.05
C GLY A 101 -8.78 1.37 1.96
N THR A 102 -9.82 0.75 2.52
CA THR A 102 -10.63 1.33 3.58
C THR A 102 -10.77 0.34 4.72
N CYS A 103 -10.75 0.85 5.94
CA CYS A 103 -11.01 0.10 7.17
C CYS A 103 -11.88 0.99 8.05
N ALA A 104 -13.18 0.68 8.13
CA ALA A 104 -14.18 1.58 8.69
C ALA A 104 -14.08 2.97 8.01
N ASP A 105 -13.83 4.04 8.76
CA ASP A 105 -13.68 5.39 8.21
C ASP A 105 -12.25 5.74 7.78
N ALA A 106 -11.28 4.88 8.11
CA ALA A 106 -9.89 5.08 7.75
C ALA A 106 -9.63 4.67 6.31
N LYS A 107 -8.74 5.41 5.64
CA LYS A 107 -8.32 5.18 4.26
C LYS A 107 -6.81 5.04 4.19
N ALA A 108 -6.35 4.28 3.21
CA ALA A 108 -4.94 4.15 2.89
C ALA A 108 -4.75 4.05 1.38
N GLY A 109 -3.58 4.46 0.92
CA GLY A 109 -3.16 4.32 -0.46
C GLY A 109 -1.68 3.99 -0.53
N ALA A 110 -1.28 3.34 -1.61
CA ALA A 110 0.12 3.13 -1.90
C ALA A 110 0.35 3.12 -3.41
N LEU A 111 1.49 3.63 -3.83
CA LEU A 111 1.98 3.53 -5.20
C LEU A 111 3.24 2.66 -5.18
N VAL A 112 3.18 1.54 -5.89
CA VAL A 112 4.24 0.55 -5.94
C VAL A 112 4.78 0.46 -7.36
N PRO A 113 5.91 1.11 -7.67
CA PRO A 113 6.50 1.04 -9.00
C PRO A 113 7.03 -0.36 -9.31
N ILE A 114 6.86 -0.78 -10.56
CA ILE A 114 7.31 -2.06 -11.06
C ILE A 114 8.52 -1.84 -11.98
N GLY A 115 9.62 -2.47 -11.64
CA GLY A 115 10.84 -2.46 -12.44
C GLY A 115 11.09 -3.80 -13.13
N PRO A 116 12.22 -3.94 -13.85
CA PRO A 116 12.56 -5.17 -14.56
C PRO A 116 12.70 -6.40 -13.66
N LYS A 117 13.04 -6.19 -12.38
CA LYS A 117 13.25 -7.25 -11.40
C LYS A 117 12.07 -7.43 -10.43
N GLY A 118 10.93 -6.78 -10.70
CA GLY A 118 9.77 -6.81 -9.85
C GLY A 118 9.49 -5.46 -9.18
N PHE A 119 8.73 -5.47 -8.10
CA PHE A 119 8.37 -4.22 -7.41
C PHE A 119 9.61 -3.53 -6.81
N ILE A 120 9.57 -2.19 -6.79
CA ILE A 120 10.67 -1.36 -6.30
C ILE A 120 10.25 -0.79 -4.95
N ARG A 121 10.67 -1.47 -3.88
CA ARG A 121 10.28 -1.10 -2.50
C ARG A 121 10.70 0.33 -2.16
N GLU A 122 11.94 0.71 -2.45
CA GLU A 122 12.49 2.01 -2.10
C GLU A 122 11.87 3.19 -2.87
N ALA A 123 11.17 2.91 -3.97
CA ALA A 123 10.43 3.91 -4.73
C ALA A 123 8.93 3.90 -4.40
N SER A 124 8.46 2.98 -3.56
CA SER A 124 7.07 2.91 -3.14
C SER A 124 6.72 4.08 -2.21
N LYS A 125 5.51 4.60 -2.37
CA LYS A 125 4.99 5.71 -1.58
C LYS A 125 3.70 5.31 -0.90
N PHE A 126 3.50 5.78 0.33
CA PHE A 126 2.35 5.46 1.16
C PHE A 126 1.61 6.73 1.55
N PHE A 127 0.29 6.66 1.55
CA PHE A 127 -0.59 7.80 1.82
C PHE A 127 -1.69 7.41 2.82
N PRO A 128 -2.15 8.35 3.67
CA PRO A 128 -3.32 8.15 4.55
C PRO A 128 -4.65 8.29 3.81
N ARG A 129 -4.64 8.17 2.50
CA ARG A 129 -5.76 8.30 1.56
C ARG A 129 -5.37 7.68 0.22
N PRO A 130 -6.28 7.48 -0.72
CA PRO A 130 -5.92 7.12 -2.09
C PRO A 130 -4.98 8.16 -2.71
N ALA A 131 -4.03 7.70 -3.51
CA ALA A 131 -3.15 8.58 -4.26
C ALA A 131 -3.95 9.41 -5.28
N THR A 132 -3.54 10.66 -5.47
CA THR A 132 -4.10 11.54 -6.49
C THR A 132 -3.52 11.24 -7.87
N ASP A 133 -4.18 11.67 -8.92
CA ASP A 133 -3.65 11.55 -10.29
C ASP A 133 -2.30 12.25 -10.44
N ALA A 134 -2.12 13.41 -9.82
CA ALA A 134 -0.85 14.14 -9.84
C ALA A 134 0.29 13.34 -9.18
N GLU A 135 0.00 12.61 -8.10
CA GLU A 135 0.97 11.74 -7.44
C GLU A 135 1.32 10.53 -8.31
N ILE A 136 0.34 9.94 -8.99
CA ILE A 136 0.54 8.85 -9.95
C ILE A 136 1.42 9.33 -11.10
N GLU A 137 1.11 10.47 -11.70
CA GLU A 137 1.90 11.06 -12.79
C GLU A 137 3.36 11.33 -12.38
N THR A 138 3.55 11.88 -11.18
CA THR A 138 4.89 12.13 -10.63
C THR A 138 5.67 10.83 -10.47
N SER A 139 5.03 9.78 -9.97
CA SER A 139 5.66 8.47 -9.80
C SER A 139 5.99 7.80 -11.13
N LEU A 140 5.12 7.93 -12.14
CA LEU A 140 5.38 7.43 -13.50
C LEU A 140 6.56 8.14 -14.14
N LYS A 141 6.68 9.45 -14.00
CA LYS A 141 7.83 10.21 -14.49
C LYS A 141 9.13 9.76 -13.81
N ALA A 142 9.10 9.57 -12.51
CA ALA A 142 10.27 9.10 -11.76
C ALA A 142 10.68 7.68 -12.19
N LEU A 143 9.73 6.78 -12.40
CA LEU A 143 9.98 5.42 -12.87
C LEU A 143 10.63 5.42 -14.27
N ARG A 144 10.13 6.25 -15.16
CA ARG A 144 10.65 6.43 -16.51
C ARG A 144 12.09 6.93 -16.52
N GLN A 145 12.42 7.89 -15.66
CA GLN A 145 13.78 8.40 -15.51
C GLN A 145 14.72 7.33 -14.94
N ARG A 146 14.23 6.46 -14.06
CA ARG A 146 14.97 5.35 -13.50
C ARG A 146 15.42 4.35 -14.56
N GLY A 147 14.56 4.06 -15.54
CA GLY A 147 14.85 3.15 -16.66
C GLY A 147 15.85 3.69 -17.68
N LYS A 148 16.19 4.98 -17.62
CA LYS A 148 17.15 5.63 -18.52
C LYS A 148 18.59 5.68 -17.99
N LYS A 149 18.84 5.21 -16.78
CA LYS A 149 20.18 5.18 -16.15
C LYS A 149 20.93 3.90 -16.44
#